data_b301a8c0c8cbeb7b255dfd13322f8e50
#
_entry.id   b301a8c0c8cbeb7b255dfd13322f8e50
#
_cell.length_a   1.000
_cell.length_b   1.000
_cell.length_c   1.000
_cell.angle_alpha   90.00
_cell.angle_beta   90.00
_cell.angle_gamma   90.00
#
_symmetry.space_group_name_H-M   'P 1'
#
loop_
_entity.id
_entity.type
_entity.pdbx_description
1 polymer ?
#
loop_
_entity_poly.entity_id
_entity_poly.type
_entity_poly.pdbx_seq_one_letter_code
_entity_poly.pdbx_strand_id
1 'polypeptide(L)'
;LSGGEQQRVAIARALINRPEILLADEPTGNLDGHNSMEIMKLLNEINKLGTTVIVVTHSEEIVDRMKKRVIVMDRGTIVSDAKKGGYMYED
;
A
#
# COMPACT_ATOMS: atom_id res chain seq x y z
N LEU A 1 9.49 -20.36 -1.83
CA LEU A 1 9.60 -18.93 -2.05
C LEU A 1 9.61 -18.19 -0.74
N SER A 2 10.38 -17.11 -0.65
CA SER A 2 10.32 -16.22 0.52
C SER A 2 9.01 -15.46 0.54
N GLY A 3 8.69 -14.84 1.70
CA GLY A 3 7.47 -14.04 1.81
C GLY A 3 7.45 -12.90 0.79
N GLY A 4 8.60 -12.26 0.59
CA GLY A 4 8.69 -11.17 -0.39
C GLY A 4 8.50 -11.66 -1.81
N GLU A 5 9.06 -12.82 -2.14
CA GLU A 5 8.89 -13.40 -3.48
C GLU A 5 7.44 -13.81 -3.71
N GLN A 6 6.79 -14.41 -2.71
CA GLN A 6 5.39 -14.78 -2.81
C GLN A 6 4.52 -13.55 -3.05
N GLN A 7 4.81 -12.46 -2.37
CA GLN A 7 4.03 -11.24 -2.52
C GLN A 7 4.25 -10.63 -3.90
N ARG A 8 5.48 -10.64 -4.41
CA ARG A 8 5.75 -10.13 -5.76
C ARG A 8 5.02 -10.95 -6.81
N VAL A 9 4.96 -12.28 -6.64
CA VAL A 9 4.21 -13.13 -7.56
C VAL A 9 2.72 -12.81 -7.52
N ALA A 10 2.18 -12.59 -6.32
CA ALA A 10 0.77 -12.24 -6.17
C ALA A 10 0.45 -10.92 -6.88
N ILE A 11 1.33 -9.93 -6.73
CA ILE A 11 1.15 -8.64 -7.40
C ILE A 11 1.23 -8.81 -8.92
N ALA A 12 2.19 -9.59 -9.39
CA ALA A 12 2.34 -9.83 -10.82
C ALA A 12 1.09 -10.49 -11.42
N ARG A 13 0.53 -11.45 -10.69
CA ARG A 13 -0.70 -12.11 -11.15
C ARG A 13 -1.87 -11.13 -11.23
N ALA A 14 -1.96 -10.24 -10.25
CA ALA A 14 -3.03 -9.25 -10.24
C ALA A 14 -2.93 -8.30 -11.44
N LEU A 15 -1.72 -8.09 -11.96
CA LEU A 15 -1.50 -7.17 -13.08
C LEU A 15 -1.72 -7.78 -14.45
N ILE A 16 -1.88 -9.10 -14.54
CA ILE A 16 -2.01 -9.77 -15.84
C ILE A 16 -3.18 -9.19 -16.66
N ASN A 17 -4.27 -8.86 -16.00
CA ASN A 17 -5.46 -8.33 -16.68
C ASN A 17 -5.44 -6.81 -16.83
N ARG A 18 -4.31 -6.18 -16.54
CA ARG A 18 -4.13 -4.72 -16.65
C ARG A 18 -5.25 -3.95 -15.95
N PRO A 19 -5.44 -4.15 -14.66
CA PRO A 19 -6.53 -3.50 -13.94
C PRO A 19 -6.30 -2.00 -13.84
N GLU A 20 -7.39 -1.24 -13.73
CA GLU A 20 -7.29 0.18 -13.45
C GLU A 20 -7.03 0.43 -11.98
N ILE A 21 -7.46 -0.49 -11.14
CA ILE A 21 -7.32 -0.37 -9.69
C ILE A 21 -6.69 -1.65 -9.15
N LEU A 22 -5.65 -1.50 -8.36
CA LEU A 22 -5.01 -2.61 -7.67
C LEU A 22 -5.23 -2.43 -6.17
N LEU A 23 -5.84 -3.42 -5.55
CA LEU A 23 -6.09 -3.40 -4.11
C LEU A 23 -5.07 -4.31 -3.42
N ALA A 24 -4.29 -3.75 -2.53
CA ALA A 24 -3.29 -4.49 -1.77
C ALA A 24 -3.64 -4.42 -0.29
N ASP A 25 -4.05 -5.57 0.27
CA ASP A 25 -4.48 -5.65 1.66
C ASP A 25 -3.32 -6.16 2.51
N GLU A 26 -2.81 -5.31 3.40
CA GLU A 26 -1.67 -5.59 4.25
C GLU A 26 -0.51 -6.19 3.45
N PRO A 27 -0.06 -5.51 2.37
CA PRO A 27 0.90 -6.14 1.46
C PRO A 27 2.26 -6.39 2.06
N THR A 28 2.57 -5.77 3.19
CA THR A 28 3.85 -5.94 3.86
C THR A 28 3.73 -6.74 5.16
N GLY A 29 2.57 -7.30 5.46
CA GLY A 29 2.37 -8.10 6.66
C GLY A 29 3.30 -9.31 6.63
N ASN A 30 3.97 -9.60 7.73
CA ASN A 30 4.88 -10.72 7.89
C ASN A 30 6.20 -10.58 7.11
N LEU A 31 6.48 -9.42 6.53
CA LEU A 31 7.74 -9.18 5.86
C LEU A 31 8.66 -8.35 6.75
N ASP A 32 9.98 -8.56 6.62
CA ASP A 32 10.94 -7.73 7.32
C ASP A 32 10.99 -6.33 6.70
N GLY A 33 11.76 -5.44 7.31
CA GLY A 33 11.79 -4.05 6.86
C GLY A 33 12.29 -3.88 5.43
N HIS A 34 13.31 -4.66 5.05
CA HIS A 34 13.86 -4.58 3.70
C HIS A 34 12.84 -5.03 2.66
N ASN A 35 12.24 -6.20 2.87
CA ASN A 35 11.27 -6.74 1.94
C ASN A 35 9.99 -5.89 1.92
N SER A 36 9.60 -5.34 3.06
CA SER A 36 8.45 -4.44 3.10
C SER A 36 8.65 -3.23 2.20
N MET A 37 9.81 -2.62 2.27
CA MET A 37 10.07 -1.44 1.44
C MET A 37 10.19 -1.79 -0.04
N GLU A 38 10.70 -2.99 -0.36
CA GLU A 38 10.75 -3.43 -1.76
C GLU A 38 9.35 -3.59 -2.34
N ILE A 39 8.42 -4.15 -1.56
CA ILE A 39 7.04 -4.29 -1.99
C ILE A 39 6.39 -2.91 -2.18
N MET A 40 6.64 -1.98 -1.25
CA MET A 40 6.04 -0.65 -1.38
C MET A 40 6.62 0.11 -2.58
N LYS A 41 7.93 -0.07 -2.85
CA LYS A 41 8.52 0.53 -4.05
C LYS A 41 7.87 -0.02 -5.32
N LEU A 42 7.63 -1.33 -5.35
CA LEU A 42 6.98 -1.95 -6.50
C LEU A 42 5.58 -1.36 -6.70
N LEU A 43 4.81 -1.24 -5.64
CA LEU A 43 3.47 -0.68 -5.73
C LEU A 43 3.51 0.78 -6.21
N ASN A 44 4.51 1.53 -5.76
CA ASN A 44 4.68 2.91 -6.20
C ASN A 44 5.00 3.00 -7.69
N GLU A 45 5.83 2.08 -8.20
CA GLU A 45 6.15 2.04 -9.62
C GLU A 45 4.91 1.70 -10.46
N ILE A 46 4.11 0.76 -9.99
CA ILE A 46 2.85 0.41 -10.65
C ILE A 46 1.93 1.61 -10.72
N ASN A 47 1.85 2.38 -9.63
CA ASN A 47 1.03 3.59 -9.61
C ASN A 47 1.55 4.62 -10.62
N LYS A 48 2.86 4.77 -10.74
CA LYS A 48 3.44 5.71 -11.69
C LYS A 48 3.10 5.35 -13.14
N LEU A 49 2.85 4.08 -13.39
CA LEU A 49 2.49 3.62 -14.73
C LEU A 49 1.01 3.80 -15.05
N GLY A 50 0.24 4.36 -14.11
CA GLY A 50 -1.14 4.72 -14.37
C GLY A 50 -2.19 3.92 -13.63
N THR A 51 -1.78 2.89 -12.88
CA THR A 51 -2.72 2.09 -12.09
C THR A 51 -3.00 2.80 -10.77
N THR A 52 -4.26 2.92 -10.41
CA THR A 52 -4.62 3.40 -9.06
C THR A 52 -4.35 2.27 -8.08
N VAL A 53 -3.55 2.55 -7.07
CA VAL A 53 -3.19 1.53 -6.06
C VAL A 53 -3.80 1.93 -4.73
N ILE A 54 -4.56 1.02 -4.14
CA ILE A 54 -5.14 1.21 -2.82
C ILE A 54 -4.47 0.22 -1.88
N VAL A 55 -3.82 0.73 -0.85
CA VAL A 55 -3.14 -0.10 0.15
C VAL A 55 -3.90 -0.01 1.46
N VAL A 56 -4.31 -1.17 1.99
CA VAL A 56 -4.93 -1.24 3.30
C VAL A 56 -3.87 -1.72 4.27
N THR A 57 -3.58 -0.92 5.28
CA THR A 57 -2.53 -1.26 6.23
C THR A 57 -2.78 -0.63 7.60
N HIS A 58 -2.28 -1.29 8.64
CA HIS A 58 -2.24 -0.74 9.99
C HIS A 58 -0.86 -0.17 10.32
N SER A 59 0.08 -0.21 9.38
CA SER A 59 1.44 0.23 9.64
C SER A 59 1.58 1.73 9.50
N GLU A 60 1.73 2.42 10.63
CA GLU A 60 1.96 3.86 10.63
C GLU A 60 3.27 4.22 9.94
N GLU A 61 4.27 3.36 10.10
CA GLU A 61 5.57 3.61 9.49
C GLU A 61 5.47 3.62 7.96
N ILE A 62 4.75 2.67 7.38
CA ILE A 62 4.56 2.61 5.94
C ILE A 62 3.80 3.85 5.46
N VAL A 63 2.74 4.21 6.16
CA VAL A 63 1.93 5.38 5.80
C VAL A 63 2.79 6.64 5.81
N ASP A 64 3.59 6.82 6.85
CA ASP A 64 4.42 8.02 6.97
C ASP A 64 5.51 8.06 5.91
N ARG A 65 6.10 6.93 5.59
CA ARG A 65 7.19 6.88 4.62
C ARG A 65 6.72 7.11 3.19
N MET A 66 5.54 6.64 2.85
CA MET A 66 5.06 6.72 1.47
C MET A 66 4.55 8.09 1.09
N LYS A 67 4.10 8.87 2.06
CA LYS A 67 3.64 10.25 1.87
C LYS A 67 2.56 10.35 0.78
N LYS A 68 1.64 9.41 0.80
CA LYS A 68 0.51 9.38 -0.11
C LYS A 68 -0.74 9.83 0.62
N ARG A 69 -1.85 9.92 -0.11
CA ARG A 69 -3.13 10.22 0.49
C ARG A 69 -3.50 9.13 1.51
N VAL A 70 -3.96 9.54 2.67
CA VAL A 70 -4.31 8.62 3.75
C VAL A 70 -5.76 8.82 4.14
N ILE A 71 -6.52 7.74 4.09
CA ILE A 71 -7.90 7.73 4.55
C ILE A 71 -7.95 6.84 5.78
N VAL A 72 -8.35 7.41 6.91
CA VAL A 72 -8.47 6.66 8.15
C VAL A 72 -9.92 6.27 8.35
N MET A 73 -10.15 4.99 8.62
CA MET A 73 -11.48 4.47 8.84
C MET A 73 -11.60 3.91 10.25
N ASP A 74 -12.73 4.13 10.86
CA ASP A 74 -13.04 3.58 12.17
C ASP A 74 -14.48 3.09 12.14
N ARG A 75 -14.66 1.80 12.43
CA ARG A 75 -15.99 1.18 12.50
C ARG A 75 -16.82 1.43 11.24
N GLY A 76 -16.15 1.32 10.09
CA GLY A 76 -16.82 1.46 8.80
C GLY A 76 -17.08 2.88 8.36
N THR A 77 -16.56 3.87 9.09
CA THR A 77 -16.78 5.28 8.78
C THR A 77 -15.44 5.95 8.52
N ILE A 78 -15.40 6.80 7.52
CA ILE A 78 -14.21 7.60 7.25
C ILE A 78 -14.15 8.71 8.30
N VAL A 79 -13.06 8.73 9.08
CA VAL A 79 -12.89 9.74 10.12
C VAL A 79 -11.87 10.79 9.73
N SER A 80 -11.11 10.55 8.66
CA SER A 80 -10.09 11.50 8.26
C SER A 80 -9.62 11.19 6.85
N ASP A 81 -9.18 12.21 6.12
CA ASP A 81 -8.72 12.08 4.75
C ASP A 81 -7.66 13.16 4.52
N ALA A 82 -6.39 12.76 4.49
CA ALA A 82 -5.27 13.67 4.33
C ALA A 82 -4.59 13.41 2.99
N LYS A 83 -4.27 14.47 2.29
CA LYS A 83 -3.70 14.37 0.93
C LYS A 83 -2.30 13.80 0.93
N LYS A 84 -1.52 13.97 1.99
CA LYS A 84 -0.16 13.47 2.09
C LYS A 84 0.07 12.90 3.46
N GLY A 85 0.65 11.72 3.49
CA GLY A 85 1.23 11.07 4.65
C GLY A 85 0.72 11.50 5.99
N GLY A 86 1.21 10.88 7.02
CA GLY A 86 0.80 11.22 8.34
C GLY A 86 -0.43 10.43 8.76
N TYR A 87 -0.18 9.42 9.53
CA TYR A 87 -1.22 8.55 10.02
C TYR A 87 -2.14 9.29 10.98
N MET A 88 -1.50 10.03 11.86
CA MET A 88 -2.20 10.91 12.77
C MET A 88 -1.82 12.30 12.36
N TYR A 89 -2.75 13.07 11.91
CA TYR A 89 -2.41 14.43 11.59
C TYR A 89 -3.37 15.36 12.26
N GLU A 90 -2.91 16.54 12.40
CA GLU A 90 -3.68 17.58 13.00
C GLU A 90 -4.14 18.50 11.94
N ASP A 91 -5.33 18.88 12.04
CA ASP A 91 -5.85 19.84 11.10
C ASP A 91 -5.44 21.24 11.42
#